data_36ff1bb716660116b08626703769d05b
#
_entry.id   36ff1bb716660116b08626703769d05b
#
_cell.length_a   1.000
_cell.length_b   1.000
_cell.length_c   1.000
_cell.angle_alpha   90.00
_cell.angle_beta   90.00
_cell.angle_gamma   90.00
#
_symmetry.space_group_name_H-M   'P 1'
#
loop_
_entity.id
_entity.type
_entity.pdbx_description
1 polymer ?
#
loop_
_entity_poly.entity_id
_entity_poly.type
_entity_poly.pdbx_seq_one_letter_code
_entity_poly.pdbx_strand_id
1 'polypeptide(L)'
;MLIIAEGTICRPVTDQERRAAAAWLGPMTDAGFLHGGWIDPAGNRLWMVISAPDLAGAQQRLDDLPPVRDGSVSFTITRVDALRIS
;
A
#
# COMPACT_ATOMS: atom_id res chain seq x y z
N MET A 1 7.35 12.29 -5.41
CA MET A 1 6.24 12.67 -4.50
C MET A 1 6.08 11.55 -3.48
N LEU A 2 6.05 11.92 -2.22
CA LEU A 2 5.84 10.98 -1.12
C LEU A 2 4.34 10.89 -0.80
N ILE A 3 3.83 9.68 -0.66
CA ILE A 3 2.40 9.41 -0.51
C ILE A 3 2.20 8.38 0.60
N ILE A 4 1.20 8.62 1.45
CA ILE A 4 0.71 7.62 2.40
C ILE A 4 -0.53 6.98 1.80
N ALA A 5 -0.49 5.66 1.65
CA ALA A 5 -1.63 4.87 1.23
C ALA A 5 -2.22 4.18 2.46
N GLU A 6 -3.44 4.53 2.80
CA GLU A 6 -4.17 3.93 3.91
C GLU A 6 -5.16 2.93 3.34
N GLY A 7 -5.00 1.67 3.72
CA GLY A 7 -5.85 0.57 3.25
C GLY A 7 -6.83 0.10 4.30
N THR A 8 -8.06 -0.10 3.89
CA THR A 8 -9.09 -0.77 4.70
C THR A 8 -9.20 -2.21 4.20
N ILE A 9 -9.05 -3.17 5.10
CA ILE A 9 -9.17 -4.60 4.78
C ILE A 9 -10.62 -5.00 4.99
N CYS A 10 -11.31 -5.29 3.88
CA CYS A 10 -12.76 -5.52 3.87
C CYS A 10 -13.16 -6.95 4.24
N ARG A 11 -12.22 -7.88 4.22
CA ARG A 11 -12.42 -9.27 4.65
C ARG A 11 -11.14 -9.83 5.25
N PRO A 12 -11.22 -10.89 6.09
CA PRO A 12 -10.02 -11.49 6.66
C PRO A 12 -9.05 -11.95 5.58
N VAL A 13 -7.78 -11.69 5.79
CA VAL A 13 -6.69 -12.12 4.91
C VAL A 13 -6.23 -13.51 5.37
N THR A 14 -6.21 -14.47 4.46
CA THR A 14 -5.75 -15.83 4.76
C THR A 14 -4.23 -15.89 4.84
N ASP A 15 -3.70 -16.95 5.47
CA ASP A 15 -2.24 -17.17 5.52
C ASP A 15 -1.67 -17.36 4.12
N GLN A 16 -2.42 -17.99 3.22
CA GLN A 16 -2.02 -18.16 1.84
C GLN A 16 -1.89 -16.80 1.13
N GLU A 17 -2.87 -15.90 1.35
CA GLU A 17 -2.84 -14.55 0.79
C GLU A 17 -1.67 -13.74 1.33
N ARG A 18 -1.34 -13.87 2.62
CA ARG A 18 -0.18 -13.21 3.23
C ARG A 18 1.12 -13.67 2.58
N ARG A 19 1.26 -14.97 2.35
CA ARG A 19 2.45 -15.52 1.66
C ARG A 19 2.53 -15.07 0.21
N ALA A 20 1.39 -15.04 -0.48
CA ALA A 20 1.32 -14.58 -1.86
C ALA A 20 1.66 -13.09 -2.01
N ALA A 21 1.46 -12.29 -0.96
CA ALA A 21 1.77 -10.86 -0.98
C ALA A 21 3.24 -10.57 -1.27
N ALA A 22 4.15 -11.45 -0.89
CA ALA A 22 5.57 -11.28 -1.18
C ALA A 22 5.85 -11.16 -2.68
N ALA A 23 5.02 -11.79 -3.52
CA ALA A 23 5.17 -11.76 -4.97
C ALA A 23 4.96 -10.38 -5.59
N TRP A 24 4.18 -9.49 -4.93
CA TRP A 24 3.98 -8.13 -5.41
C TRP A 24 4.65 -7.07 -4.52
N LEU A 25 4.83 -7.34 -3.22
CA LEU A 25 5.55 -6.42 -2.33
C LEU A 25 7.03 -6.30 -2.69
N GLY A 26 7.67 -7.42 -3.00
CA GLY A 26 9.09 -7.44 -3.37
C GLY A 26 9.41 -6.58 -4.58
N PRO A 27 8.77 -6.81 -5.73
CA PRO A 27 8.98 -5.96 -6.92
C PRO A 27 8.69 -4.48 -6.70
N MET A 28 7.66 -4.15 -5.91
CA MET A 28 7.35 -2.75 -5.60
C MET A 28 8.45 -2.09 -4.77
N THR A 29 9.04 -2.83 -3.85
CA THR A 29 10.15 -2.36 -3.02
C THR A 29 11.41 -2.18 -3.88
N ASP A 30 11.72 -3.16 -4.72
CA ASP A 30 12.89 -3.13 -5.60
C ASP A 30 12.81 -2.00 -6.62
N ALA A 31 11.61 -1.67 -7.07
CA ALA A 31 11.39 -0.56 -8.01
C ALA A 31 11.44 0.82 -7.35
N GLY A 32 11.58 0.90 -6.02
CA GLY A 32 11.58 2.16 -5.29
C GLY A 32 10.20 2.78 -5.11
N PHE A 33 9.15 2.06 -5.43
CA PHE A 33 7.77 2.53 -5.25
C PHE A 33 7.32 2.40 -3.80
N LEU A 34 7.57 1.25 -3.18
CA LEU A 34 7.21 0.98 -1.79
C LEU A 34 8.41 1.16 -0.88
N HIS A 35 8.31 2.04 0.11
CA HIS A 35 9.36 2.30 1.07
C HIS A 35 9.15 1.58 2.41
N GLY A 36 7.93 1.26 2.74
CA GLY A 36 7.61 0.57 3.98
C GLY A 36 6.11 0.47 4.17
N GLY A 37 5.71 -0.33 5.14
CA GLY A 37 4.30 -0.50 5.45
C GLY A 37 4.09 -1.13 6.80
N TRP A 38 2.88 -0.98 7.31
CA TRP A 38 2.45 -1.48 8.60
C TRP A 38 1.04 -2.04 8.47
N ILE A 39 0.73 -3.06 9.25
CA ILE A 39 -0.61 -3.62 9.36
C ILE A 39 -1.06 -3.51 10.83
N ASP A 40 -2.33 -3.15 11.03
CA ASP A 40 -2.95 -3.16 12.33
C ASP A 40 -2.94 -4.60 12.89
N PRO A 41 -2.59 -4.80 14.18
CA PRO A 41 -2.64 -6.14 14.80
C PRO A 41 -3.99 -6.84 14.66
N ALA A 42 -5.09 -6.09 14.62
CA ALA A 42 -6.42 -6.65 14.37
C ALA A 42 -6.63 -7.08 12.91
N GLY A 43 -5.74 -6.68 11.99
CA GLY A 43 -5.82 -7.05 10.59
C GLY A 43 -6.89 -6.33 9.79
N ASN A 44 -7.37 -5.17 10.27
CA ASN A 44 -8.45 -4.41 9.63
C ASN A 44 -7.96 -3.27 8.75
N ARG A 45 -6.75 -2.79 9.00
CA ARG A 45 -6.18 -1.62 8.31
C ARG A 45 -4.71 -1.85 8.04
N LEU A 46 -4.22 -1.23 6.96
CA LEU A 46 -2.80 -1.22 6.65
C LEU A 46 -2.39 0.16 6.14
N TRP A 47 -1.11 0.46 6.26
CA TRP A 47 -0.53 1.72 5.79
C TRP A 47 0.72 1.41 4.99
N MET A 48 0.88 2.12 3.87
CA MET A 48 2.08 2.01 3.06
C MET A 48 2.63 3.40 2.79
N VAL A 49 3.95 3.52 2.80
CA VAL A 49 4.66 4.71 2.34
C VAL A 49 5.15 4.43 0.95
N ILE A 50 4.67 5.19 -0.01
CA ILE A 50 4.99 5.01 -1.43
C ILE A 50 5.55 6.28 -2.05
N SER A 51 6.26 6.12 -3.15
CA SER A 51 6.82 7.21 -3.91
C SER A 51 6.40 7.08 -5.37
N ALA A 52 5.85 8.14 -5.94
CA ALA A 52 5.38 8.16 -7.33
C ALA A 52 5.49 9.57 -7.91
N PRO A 53 5.53 9.72 -9.25
CA PRO A 53 5.56 11.04 -9.88
C PRO A 53 4.32 11.89 -9.62
N ASP A 54 3.15 11.24 -9.47
CA ASP A 54 1.89 11.92 -9.21
C ASP A 54 0.88 11.00 -8.51
N LEU A 55 -0.21 11.58 -8.01
CA LEU A 55 -1.26 10.82 -7.30
C LEU A 55 -2.00 9.85 -8.24
N ALA A 56 -2.26 10.26 -9.46
CA ALA A 56 -2.99 9.43 -10.42
C ALA A 56 -2.21 8.15 -10.75
N GLY A 57 -0.90 8.26 -10.97
CA GLY A 57 -0.03 7.11 -11.22
C GLY A 57 0.07 6.18 -10.00
N ALA A 58 0.13 6.76 -8.80
CA ALA A 58 0.14 5.99 -7.56
C ALA A 58 -1.17 5.20 -7.41
N GLN A 59 -2.30 5.85 -7.61
CA GLN A 59 -3.61 5.21 -7.51
C GLN A 59 -3.74 4.07 -8.52
N GLN A 60 -3.29 4.28 -9.75
CA GLN A 60 -3.35 3.26 -10.79
C GLN A 60 -2.52 2.02 -10.42
N ARG A 61 -1.32 2.22 -9.88
CA ARG A 61 -0.48 1.10 -9.45
C ARG A 61 -1.10 0.32 -8.29
N LEU A 62 -1.72 1.02 -7.34
CA LEU A 62 -2.42 0.37 -6.23
C LEU A 62 -3.65 -0.39 -6.71
N ASP A 63 -4.41 0.17 -7.66
CA ASP A 63 -5.60 -0.46 -8.22
C ASP A 63 -5.28 -1.78 -8.95
N ASP A 64 -4.06 -1.93 -9.45
CA ASP A 64 -3.60 -3.14 -10.12
C ASP A 64 -3.20 -4.26 -9.16
N LEU A 65 -3.10 -3.98 -7.86
CA LEU A 65 -2.75 -5.02 -6.88
C LEU A 65 -3.86 -6.07 -6.75
N PRO A 66 -3.50 -7.36 -6.63
CA PRO A 66 -4.49 -8.43 -6.52
C PRO A 66 -5.56 -8.20 -5.43
N PRO A 67 -5.21 -7.81 -4.19
CA PRO A 67 -6.22 -7.63 -3.16
C PRO A 67 -7.12 -6.41 -3.41
N VAL A 68 -6.68 -5.43 -4.18
CA VAL A 68 -7.52 -4.30 -4.57
C VAL A 68 -8.48 -4.72 -5.69
N ARG A 69 -7.99 -5.50 -6.66
CA ARG A 69 -8.81 -6.01 -7.77
C ARG A 69 -9.92 -6.93 -7.30
N ASP A 70 -9.66 -7.76 -6.29
CA ASP A 70 -10.67 -8.70 -5.77
C ASP A 70 -11.60 -8.07 -4.72
N GLY A 71 -11.38 -6.81 -4.36
CA GLY A 71 -12.21 -6.09 -3.40
C GLY A 71 -11.86 -6.34 -1.94
N SER A 72 -10.77 -7.08 -1.65
CA SER A 72 -10.34 -7.35 -0.27
C SER A 72 -9.81 -6.13 0.44
N VAL A 73 -9.17 -5.22 -0.29
CA VAL A 73 -8.53 -4.01 0.25
C VAL A 73 -8.93 -2.80 -0.58
N SER A 74 -9.21 -1.72 0.10
CA SER A 74 -9.48 -0.42 -0.51
C SER A 74 -8.49 0.60 0.02
N PHE A 75 -7.83 1.36 -0.86
CA PHE A 75 -6.84 2.37 -0.46
C PHE A 75 -7.38 3.79 -0.62
N THR A 76 -7.04 4.63 0.36
CA THR A 76 -7.13 6.08 0.25
C THR A 76 -5.71 6.62 0.28
N ILE A 77 -5.36 7.48 -0.67
CA ILE A 77 -3.99 8.01 -0.77
C ILE A 77 -3.97 9.49 -0.43
N THR A 78 -2.88 9.91 0.21
CA THR A 78 -2.66 11.30 0.61
C THR A 78 -1.22 11.66 0.31
N ARG A 79 -1.02 12.75 -0.43
CA ARG A 79 0.31 13.32 -0.60
C ARG A 79 0.79 13.89 0.73
N VAL A 80 2.05 13.63 1.06
CA VAL A 80 2.67 14.12 2.28
C VAL A 80 4.02 14.75 1.98
N ASP A 81 4.38 15.72 2.78
CA ASP A 81 5.70 16.32 2.77
C ASP A 81 6.39 16.04 4.10
N ALA A 82 7.70 15.84 4.06
CA ALA A 82 8.45 15.59 5.28
C ALA A 82 8.37 16.80 6.20
N LEU A 83 7.98 16.57 7.45
CA LEU A 83 8.00 17.61 8.47
C LEU A 83 9.45 17.86 8.88
N ARG A 84 9.91 19.09 8.71
CA ARG A 84 11.26 19.49 9.11
C ARG A 84 11.19 20.21 10.45
N ILE A 85 11.89 19.65 11.41
CA ILE A 85 12.10 20.28 12.71
C ILE A 85 13.54 20.77 12.72
N SER A 86 13.68 22.09 12.68
CA SER A 86 15.01 22.72 12.73
C SER A 86 15.36 23.15 14.13
#